data_e81aaa9ffbd164f12ac52f9c0f3c156d
#
_entry.id   e81aaa9ffbd164f12ac52f9c0f3c156d
#
_cell.length_a   1.000
_cell.length_b   1.000
_cell.length_c   1.000
_cell.angle_alpha   90.00
_cell.angle_beta   90.00
_cell.angle_gamma   90.00
#
_symmetry.space_group_name_H-M   'P 1'
#
loop_
_entity.id
_entity.type
_entity.pdbx_description
1 polymer ?
#
loop_
_entity_poly.entity_id
_entity_poly.type
_entity_poly.pdbx_seq_one_letter_code
_entity_poly.pdbx_strand_id
1 'polypeptide(L)'
;MSNKYFKEIEYKEIAEKLKQIKILDPACGSGAFPMGLLNRMVDILERISPSENKYNLKLSIIENCLYGSDIQSIAAQITKLRFFISLICDCEKDSTKTNFGIPTLPNLETKFVTADTLIAKKEEEIQGNLFGNFQIDAIKAELAQIRHEHFSAKTAYKKRILREKDQKLRNELIKLLANDNYNFAPEDAKQLAEWNP
;
A
#
# COMPACT_ATOMS: atom_id res chain seq x y z
N MET A 1 26.34 -15.58 -28.68
CA MET A 1 26.47 -14.97 -27.32
C MET A 1 25.57 -13.72 -27.12
N SER A 2 25.35 -12.90 -28.13
CA SER A 2 24.57 -11.64 -28.05
C SER A 2 23.10 -11.82 -27.61
N ASN A 3 22.39 -12.83 -28.13
CA ASN A 3 20.94 -12.98 -27.92
C ASN A 3 20.54 -13.39 -26.47
N LYS A 4 21.43 -14.07 -25.73
CA LYS A 4 21.19 -14.46 -24.32
C LYS A 4 21.37 -13.26 -23.39
N TYR A 5 22.33 -12.39 -23.69
CA TYR A 5 22.61 -11.18 -22.90
C TYR A 5 21.50 -10.13 -23.05
N PHE A 6 20.97 -9.93 -24.26
CA PHE A 6 19.84 -9.03 -24.49
C PHE A 6 18.58 -9.51 -23.78
N LYS A 7 18.26 -10.81 -23.81
CA LYS A 7 17.13 -11.38 -23.07
C LYS A 7 17.28 -11.21 -21.55
N GLU A 8 18.48 -11.29 -21.02
CA GLU A 8 18.71 -11.12 -19.58
C GLU A 8 18.51 -9.66 -19.13
N ILE A 9 18.88 -8.69 -19.97
CA ILE A 9 18.59 -7.26 -19.73
C ILE A 9 17.09 -6.99 -19.77
N GLU A 10 16.38 -7.51 -20.77
CA GLU A 10 14.93 -7.36 -20.90
C GLU A 10 14.19 -7.96 -19.69
N TYR A 11 14.61 -9.14 -19.20
CA TYR A 11 13.99 -9.75 -18.02
C TYR A 11 14.20 -8.94 -16.74
N LYS A 12 15.38 -8.34 -16.56
CA LYS A 12 15.64 -7.44 -15.42
C LYS A 12 14.76 -6.19 -15.49
N GLU A 13 14.62 -5.59 -16.65
CA GLU A 13 13.76 -4.42 -16.84
C GLU A 13 12.29 -4.75 -16.56
N ILE A 14 11.81 -5.91 -17.03
CA ILE A 14 10.45 -6.40 -16.74
C ILE A 14 10.27 -6.61 -15.24
N ALA A 15 11.25 -7.21 -14.56
CA ALA A 15 11.18 -7.43 -13.11
C ALA A 15 11.07 -6.12 -12.33
N GLU A 16 11.86 -5.10 -12.69
CA GLU A 16 11.80 -3.79 -12.06
C GLU A 16 10.46 -3.09 -12.30
N LYS A 17 9.93 -3.15 -13.51
CA LYS A 17 8.60 -2.60 -13.81
C LYS A 17 7.48 -3.33 -13.05
N LEU A 18 7.56 -4.66 -12.94
CA LEU A 18 6.61 -5.44 -12.16
C LEU A 18 6.63 -5.09 -10.66
N LYS A 19 7.80 -4.79 -10.10
CA LYS A 19 7.93 -4.36 -8.70
C LYS A 19 7.41 -2.93 -8.43
N GLN A 20 7.14 -2.15 -9.47
CA GLN A 20 6.69 -0.75 -9.35
C GLN A 20 5.23 -0.54 -9.74
N ILE A 21 4.60 -1.51 -10.39
CA ILE A 21 3.19 -1.41 -10.81
C ILE A 21 2.27 -1.24 -9.60
N LYS A 22 1.31 -0.31 -9.70
CA LYS A 22 0.28 -0.11 -8.68
C LYS A 22 -1.02 -0.74 -9.14
N ILE A 23 -1.58 -1.61 -8.32
CA ILE A 23 -2.77 -2.39 -8.63
C ILE A 23 -3.76 -2.20 -7.49
N LEU A 24 -4.93 -1.64 -7.82
CA LEU A 24 -6.04 -1.45 -6.90
C LEU A 24 -7.18 -2.40 -7.27
N ASP A 25 -7.64 -3.18 -6.30
CA ASP A 25 -8.90 -3.93 -6.37
C ASP A 25 -9.98 -3.15 -5.60
N PRO A 26 -10.93 -2.49 -6.29
CA PRO A 26 -11.91 -1.60 -5.67
C PRO A 26 -13.06 -2.35 -4.97
N ALA A 27 -13.12 -3.67 -5.07
CA ALA A 27 -14.11 -4.53 -4.42
C ALA A 27 -13.45 -5.87 -4.03
N CYS A 28 -12.40 -5.79 -3.22
CA CYS A 28 -11.49 -6.92 -3.02
C CYS A 28 -12.09 -8.10 -2.24
N GLY A 29 -13.26 -7.93 -1.63
CA GLY A 29 -13.90 -8.98 -0.85
C GLY A 29 -12.97 -9.53 0.23
N SER A 30 -12.87 -10.85 0.29
CA SER A 30 -11.92 -11.53 1.18
C SER A 30 -10.48 -11.61 0.62
N GLY A 31 -10.15 -10.87 -0.42
CA GLY A 31 -8.78 -10.79 -0.96
C GLY A 31 -8.39 -11.94 -1.90
N ALA A 32 -9.33 -12.62 -2.53
CA ALA A 32 -9.01 -13.74 -3.41
C ALA A 32 -8.21 -13.29 -4.65
N PHE A 33 -8.67 -12.23 -5.31
CA PHE A 33 -8.00 -11.67 -6.49
C PHE A 33 -6.61 -11.11 -6.16
N PRO A 34 -6.43 -10.17 -5.21
CA PRO A 34 -5.11 -9.63 -4.90
C PRO A 34 -4.14 -10.70 -4.37
N MET A 35 -4.63 -11.75 -3.70
CA MET A 35 -3.80 -12.88 -3.28
C MET A 35 -3.34 -13.73 -4.48
N GLY A 36 -4.24 -14.01 -5.42
CA GLY A 36 -3.91 -14.72 -6.66
C GLY A 36 -2.86 -13.94 -7.47
N LEU A 37 -3.02 -12.62 -7.53
CA LEU A 37 -2.08 -11.73 -8.20
C LEU A 37 -0.71 -11.72 -7.52
N LEU A 38 -0.65 -11.62 -6.18
CA LEU A 38 0.60 -11.74 -5.41
C LEU A 38 1.35 -13.02 -5.78
N ASN A 39 0.67 -14.16 -5.72
CA ASN A 39 1.30 -15.45 -6.04
C ASN A 39 1.82 -15.48 -7.48
N ARG A 40 1.05 -14.94 -8.44
CA ARG A 40 1.46 -14.90 -9.84
C ARG A 40 2.67 -14.00 -10.07
N MET A 41 2.71 -12.84 -9.42
CA MET A 41 3.85 -11.93 -9.51
C MET A 41 5.11 -12.57 -8.90
N VAL A 42 4.97 -13.24 -7.75
CA VAL A 42 6.07 -14.00 -7.13
C VAL A 42 6.58 -15.08 -8.07
N ASP A 43 5.71 -15.90 -8.65
CA ASP A 43 6.10 -16.97 -9.59
C ASP A 43 6.90 -16.44 -10.79
N ILE A 44 6.50 -15.27 -11.31
CA ILE A 44 7.21 -14.63 -12.43
C ILE A 44 8.58 -14.12 -11.98
N LEU A 45 8.64 -13.42 -10.85
CA LEU A 45 9.87 -12.81 -10.35
C LEU A 45 10.87 -13.86 -9.87
N GLU A 46 10.44 -14.95 -9.24
CA GLU A 46 11.31 -16.10 -8.88
C GLU A 46 11.96 -16.73 -10.11
N ARG A 47 11.27 -16.80 -11.24
CA ARG A 47 11.84 -17.30 -12.50
C ARG A 47 12.88 -16.37 -13.11
N ILE A 48 12.73 -15.06 -12.91
CA ILE A 48 13.66 -14.04 -13.39
C ILE A 48 14.87 -13.91 -12.46
N SER A 49 14.63 -13.93 -11.15
CA SER A 49 15.64 -13.71 -10.10
C SER A 49 15.53 -14.78 -9.00
N PRO A 50 15.97 -16.01 -9.22
CA PRO A 50 15.78 -17.12 -8.28
C PRO A 50 16.56 -16.99 -6.96
N SER A 51 17.44 -16.01 -6.83
CA SER A 51 18.25 -15.79 -5.61
C SER A 51 17.58 -14.93 -4.55
N GLU A 52 16.42 -14.32 -4.83
CA GLU A 52 15.71 -13.46 -3.88
C GLU A 52 14.89 -14.29 -2.90
N ASN A 53 14.98 -13.98 -1.59
CA ASN A 53 14.20 -14.67 -0.57
C ASN A 53 12.70 -14.41 -0.80
N LYS A 54 11.90 -15.48 -0.84
CA LYS A 54 10.48 -15.45 -1.18
C LYS A 54 9.64 -14.57 -0.23
N TYR A 55 9.94 -14.59 1.07
CA TYR A 55 9.30 -13.71 2.04
C TYR A 55 9.54 -12.25 1.70
N ASN A 56 10.79 -11.86 1.44
CA ASN A 56 11.15 -10.48 1.10
C ASN A 56 10.51 -10.04 -0.21
N LEU A 57 10.46 -10.92 -1.19
CA LEU A 57 9.81 -10.66 -2.47
C LEU A 57 8.31 -10.41 -2.31
N LYS A 58 7.60 -11.27 -1.56
CA LYS A 58 6.18 -11.07 -1.22
C LYS A 58 5.96 -9.76 -0.48
N LEU A 59 6.79 -9.48 0.53
CA LEU A 59 6.70 -8.25 1.32
C LEU A 59 6.82 -7.01 0.44
N SER A 60 7.81 -6.98 -0.46
CA SER A 60 8.01 -5.88 -1.40
C SER A 60 6.83 -5.67 -2.35
N ILE A 61 6.25 -6.76 -2.89
CA ILE A 61 5.08 -6.67 -3.77
C ILE A 61 3.86 -6.14 -3.00
N ILE A 62 3.61 -6.63 -1.79
CA ILE A 62 2.51 -6.15 -0.96
C ILE A 62 2.68 -4.66 -0.65
N GLU A 63 3.90 -4.25 -0.29
CA GLU A 63 4.20 -2.86 0.04
C GLU A 63 4.04 -1.92 -1.15
N ASN A 64 4.57 -2.33 -2.30
CA ASN A 64 4.71 -1.40 -3.42
C ASN A 64 3.60 -1.50 -4.47
N CYS A 65 2.95 -2.68 -4.61
CA CYS A 65 2.11 -2.96 -5.76
C CYS A 65 0.62 -3.07 -5.41
N LEU A 66 0.25 -3.67 -4.26
CA LEU A 66 -1.10 -4.13 -4.03
C LEU A 66 -1.91 -3.22 -3.11
N TYR A 67 -3.09 -2.86 -3.56
CA TYR A 67 -4.08 -2.07 -2.82
C TYR A 67 -5.47 -2.69 -3.02
N GLY A 68 -6.31 -2.57 -2.01
CA GLY A 68 -7.69 -3.04 -2.10
C GLY A 68 -8.62 -2.25 -1.20
N SER A 69 -9.86 -2.14 -1.63
CA SER A 69 -10.94 -1.59 -0.82
C SER A 69 -12.15 -2.49 -0.88
N ASP A 70 -12.95 -2.47 0.16
CA ASP A 70 -14.25 -3.13 0.21
C ASP A 70 -15.19 -2.36 1.12
N ILE A 71 -16.47 -2.34 0.81
CA ILE A 71 -17.47 -1.67 1.64
C ILE A 71 -17.66 -2.38 2.99
N GLN A 72 -17.38 -3.69 3.05
CA GLN A 72 -17.49 -4.48 4.26
C GLN A 72 -16.18 -4.51 5.04
N SER A 73 -16.19 -4.00 6.26
CA SER A 73 -15.00 -3.98 7.11
C SER A 73 -14.44 -5.37 7.40
N ILE A 74 -15.32 -6.36 7.54
CA ILE A 74 -14.90 -7.75 7.77
C ILE A 74 -14.14 -8.34 6.57
N ALA A 75 -14.53 -7.98 5.34
CA ALA A 75 -13.86 -8.42 4.13
C ALA A 75 -12.42 -7.89 4.09
N ALA A 76 -12.22 -6.60 4.35
CA ALA A 76 -10.91 -5.97 4.44
C ALA A 76 -10.03 -6.64 5.53
N GLN A 77 -10.60 -6.99 6.69
CA GLN A 77 -9.86 -7.70 7.75
C GLN A 77 -9.45 -9.12 7.34
N ILE A 78 -10.34 -9.87 6.67
CA ILE A 78 -10.02 -11.20 6.16
C ILE A 78 -8.91 -11.11 5.11
N THR A 79 -8.95 -10.12 4.23
CA THR A 79 -7.89 -9.86 3.25
C THR A 79 -6.55 -9.67 3.93
N LYS A 80 -6.45 -8.79 4.93
CA LYS A 80 -5.21 -8.58 5.71
C LYS A 80 -4.72 -9.88 6.34
N LEU A 81 -5.62 -10.65 6.95
CA LEU A 81 -5.27 -11.94 7.57
C LEU A 81 -4.69 -12.93 6.54
N ARG A 82 -5.24 -13.03 5.35
CA ARG A 82 -4.71 -13.88 4.28
C ARG A 82 -3.29 -13.49 3.88
N PHE A 83 -3.02 -12.19 3.73
CA PHE A 83 -1.67 -11.70 3.44
C PHE A 83 -0.69 -12.02 4.56
N PHE A 84 -1.10 -11.86 5.82
CA PHE A 84 -0.28 -12.24 6.98
C PHE A 84 0.06 -13.73 6.98
N ILE A 85 -0.93 -14.60 6.77
CA ILE A 85 -0.73 -16.05 6.70
C ILE A 85 0.24 -16.38 5.55
N SER A 86 0.04 -15.79 4.37
CA SER A 86 0.92 -16.03 3.22
C SER A 86 2.37 -15.63 3.48
N LEU A 87 2.61 -14.53 4.21
CA LEU A 87 3.95 -14.10 4.60
C LEU A 87 4.57 -15.07 5.63
N ILE A 88 3.80 -15.46 6.66
CA ILE A 88 4.29 -16.36 7.72
C ILE A 88 4.66 -17.74 7.15
N CYS A 89 3.92 -18.24 6.17
CA CYS A 89 4.21 -19.53 5.54
C CYS A 89 5.56 -19.58 4.83
N ASP A 90 6.07 -18.43 4.39
CA ASP A 90 7.39 -18.34 3.72
C ASP A 90 8.51 -17.86 4.66
N CYS A 91 8.23 -17.70 5.96
CA CYS A 91 9.28 -17.37 6.93
C CYS A 91 10.15 -18.59 7.21
N GLU A 92 11.45 -18.40 7.14
CA GLU A 92 12.42 -19.36 7.63
C GLU A 92 12.44 -19.36 9.17
N LYS A 93 12.33 -20.56 9.77
CA LYS A 93 12.37 -20.73 11.22
C LYS A 93 13.82 -20.88 11.67
N ASP A 94 14.22 -20.07 12.62
CA ASP A 94 15.51 -20.15 13.30
C ASP A 94 15.29 -20.38 14.80
N SER A 95 15.44 -21.63 15.26
CA SER A 95 15.22 -22.01 16.66
C SER A 95 16.22 -21.37 17.63
N THR A 96 17.29 -20.78 17.14
CA THR A 96 18.30 -20.09 17.97
C THR A 96 17.89 -18.65 18.31
N LYS A 97 16.93 -18.08 17.59
CA LYS A 97 16.47 -16.72 17.78
C LYS A 97 15.20 -16.63 18.62
N THR A 98 15.02 -15.53 19.31
CA THR A 98 13.75 -15.18 19.98
C THR A 98 12.62 -15.16 18.95
N ASN A 99 11.44 -15.69 19.32
CA ASN A 99 10.30 -15.84 18.43
C ASN A 99 10.61 -16.61 17.13
N PHE A 100 11.53 -17.59 17.20
CA PHE A 100 12.00 -18.39 16.06
C PHE A 100 12.49 -17.57 14.86
N GLY A 101 12.93 -16.34 15.08
CA GLY A 101 13.37 -15.45 14.00
C GLY A 101 12.26 -14.91 13.12
N ILE A 102 10.99 -15.18 13.45
CA ILE A 102 9.84 -14.70 12.66
C ILE A 102 9.75 -13.17 12.76
N PRO A 103 9.81 -12.45 11.64
CA PRO A 103 9.74 -10.99 11.64
C PRO A 103 8.34 -10.50 12.08
N THR A 104 8.29 -9.28 12.59
CA THR A 104 7.01 -8.64 12.90
C THR A 104 6.22 -8.41 11.63
N LEU A 105 4.91 -8.70 11.67
CA LEU A 105 4.03 -8.51 10.52
C LEU A 105 3.96 -7.03 10.11
N PRO A 106 3.91 -6.76 8.80
CA PRO A 106 3.76 -5.39 8.29
C PRO A 106 2.39 -4.81 8.63
N ASN A 107 2.25 -3.50 8.52
CA ASN A 107 0.97 -2.84 8.69
C ASN A 107 0.23 -2.74 7.35
N LEU A 108 -0.85 -3.51 7.23
CA LEU A 108 -1.68 -3.54 6.02
C LEU A 108 -2.89 -2.60 6.07
N GLU A 109 -2.98 -1.75 7.10
CA GLU A 109 -4.14 -0.86 7.33
C GLU A 109 -4.33 0.17 6.23
N THR A 110 -3.24 0.60 5.60
CA THR A 110 -3.26 1.55 4.48
C THR A 110 -3.30 0.87 3.10
N LYS A 111 -3.17 -0.46 3.05
CA LYS A 111 -3.18 -1.24 1.81
C LYS A 111 -4.56 -1.82 1.50
N PHE A 112 -5.26 -2.27 2.55
CA PHE A 112 -6.59 -2.83 2.42
C PHE A 112 -7.52 -2.08 3.37
N VAL A 113 -8.38 -1.25 2.80
CA VAL A 113 -9.23 -0.30 3.53
C VAL A 113 -10.70 -0.60 3.37
N THR A 114 -11.50 -0.16 4.35
CA THR A 114 -12.95 -0.17 4.23
C THR A 114 -13.38 1.14 3.59
N ALA A 115 -13.92 1.07 2.37
CA ALA A 115 -14.38 2.25 1.63
C ALA A 115 -15.45 1.87 0.61
N ASP A 116 -16.38 2.79 0.36
CA ASP A 116 -17.30 2.72 -0.76
C ASP A 116 -16.66 3.39 -1.99
N THR A 117 -16.25 2.57 -2.95
CA THR A 117 -15.58 3.03 -4.18
C THR A 117 -16.54 3.53 -5.26
N LEU A 118 -17.83 3.34 -5.07
CA LEU A 118 -18.87 3.78 -6.03
C LEU A 118 -19.38 5.19 -5.75
N ILE A 119 -18.99 5.78 -4.62
CA ILE A 119 -19.35 7.18 -4.35
C ILE A 119 -18.58 8.07 -5.33
N ALA A 120 -19.32 8.53 -6.36
CA ALA A 120 -18.79 9.47 -7.33
C ALA A 120 -18.47 10.80 -6.63
N LYS A 121 -17.23 11.25 -6.74
CA LYS A 121 -16.89 12.64 -6.42
C LYS A 121 -17.37 13.51 -7.57
N LYS A 122 -18.10 14.58 -7.26
CA LYS A 122 -18.28 15.66 -8.21
C LYS A 122 -16.90 16.24 -8.48
N GLU A 123 -16.38 16.09 -9.68
CA GLU A 123 -15.26 16.88 -10.18
C GLU A 123 -15.76 18.33 -10.31
N GLU A 124 -15.83 19.05 -9.20
CA GLU A 124 -15.80 20.50 -9.29
C GLU A 124 -14.38 20.85 -9.76
N GLU A 125 -14.29 21.53 -10.89
CA GLU A 125 -13.04 22.02 -11.45
C GLU A 125 -12.25 22.65 -10.30
N ILE A 126 -11.13 22.01 -9.92
CA ILE A 126 -10.23 22.53 -8.90
C ILE A 126 -9.54 23.76 -9.50
N GLN A 127 -10.25 24.88 -9.55
CA GLN A 127 -9.65 26.20 -9.79
C GLN A 127 -8.93 26.64 -8.50
N GLY A 128 -8.09 25.75 -7.98
CA GLY A 128 -7.28 26.04 -6.81
C GLY A 128 -6.11 26.96 -7.18
N ASN A 129 -5.86 27.92 -6.33
CA ASN A 129 -4.64 28.74 -6.37
C ASN A 129 -3.41 27.82 -6.45
N LEU A 130 -2.45 28.15 -7.31
CA LEU A 130 -1.19 27.40 -7.50
C LEU A 130 -0.49 27.08 -6.17
N PHE A 131 -0.58 27.95 -5.18
CA PHE A 131 -0.03 27.77 -3.83
C PHE A 131 -0.80 26.74 -3.00
N GLY A 132 -2.13 26.62 -3.16
CA GLY A 132 -2.92 25.61 -2.45
C GLY A 132 -2.62 24.21 -2.92
N ASN A 133 -2.42 24.00 -4.23
CA ASN A 133 -2.01 22.70 -4.78
C ASN A 133 -0.65 22.27 -4.23
N PHE A 134 0.29 23.19 -4.09
CA PHE A 134 1.62 22.90 -3.54
C PHE A 134 1.56 22.41 -2.07
N GLN A 135 0.69 23.01 -1.23
CA GLN A 135 0.52 22.56 0.16
C GLN A 135 -0.12 21.17 0.24
N ILE A 136 -1.13 20.91 -0.57
CA ILE A 136 -1.78 19.58 -0.65
C ILE A 136 -0.78 18.53 -1.10
N ASP A 137 0.01 18.80 -2.13
CA ASP A 137 1.01 17.87 -2.64
C ASP A 137 2.13 17.60 -1.62
N ALA A 138 2.53 18.61 -0.86
CA ALA A 138 3.49 18.45 0.23
C ALA A 138 2.95 17.52 1.34
N ILE A 139 1.69 17.73 1.77
CA ILE A 139 1.04 16.86 2.79
C ILE A 139 0.87 15.43 2.25
N LYS A 140 0.49 15.27 0.99
CA LYS A 140 0.39 13.94 0.36
C LYS A 140 1.74 13.22 0.33
N ALA A 141 2.81 13.91 0.01
CA ALA A 141 4.16 13.37 0.00
C ALA A 141 4.59 12.93 1.42
N GLU A 142 4.31 13.75 2.44
CA GLU A 142 4.61 13.42 3.84
C GLU A 142 3.77 12.23 4.33
N LEU A 143 2.48 12.17 3.97
CA LEU A 143 1.63 11.01 4.26
C LEU A 143 2.18 9.73 3.62
N ALA A 144 2.62 9.78 2.37
CA ALA A 144 3.22 8.63 1.69
C ALA A 144 4.49 8.15 2.42
N GLN A 145 5.34 9.06 2.87
CA GLN A 145 6.53 8.73 3.65
C GLN A 145 6.18 8.08 5.00
N ILE A 146 5.25 8.67 5.74
CA ILE A 146 4.83 8.16 7.05
C ILE A 146 4.20 6.76 6.90
N ARG A 147 3.44 6.50 5.86
CA ARG A 147 2.83 5.19 5.56
C ARG A 147 3.87 4.15 5.21
N HIS A 148 4.88 4.52 4.43
CA HIS A 148 6.02 3.65 4.15
C HIS A 148 6.78 3.28 5.45
N GLU A 149 7.06 4.26 6.31
CA GLU A 149 7.67 4.01 7.61
C GLU A 149 6.78 3.16 8.54
N HIS A 150 5.46 3.40 8.52
CA HIS A 150 4.49 2.65 9.31
C HIS A 150 4.40 1.19 8.85
N PHE A 151 4.47 0.94 7.55
CA PHE A 151 4.46 -0.41 7.00
C PHE A 151 5.60 -1.26 7.58
N SER A 152 6.80 -0.70 7.64
CA SER A 152 8.02 -1.38 8.12
C SER A 152 8.28 -1.27 9.63
N ALA A 153 7.43 -0.54 10.39
CA ALA A 153 7.64 -0.32 11.82
C ALA A 153 7.54 -1.61 12.64
N LYS A 154 8.59 -1.90 13.43
CA LYS A 154 8.72 -3.15 14.18
C LYS A 154 8.17 -3.07 15.61
N THR A 155 8.01 -1.88 16.19
CA THR A 155 7.59 -1.71 17.59
C THR A 155 6.20 -1.11 17.69
N ALA A 156 5.42 -1.55 18.68
CA ALA A 156 4.08 -1.01 18.94
C ALA A 156 4.13 0.51 19.22
N TYR A 157 5.18 0.97 19.90
CA TYR A 157 5.40 2.39 20.19
C TYR A 157 5.59 3.21 18.88
N LYS A 158 6.48 2.75 17.98
CA LYS A 158 6.70 3.43 16.67
C LYS A 158 5.44 3.42 15.82
N LYS A 159 4.72 2.29 15.77
CA LYS A 159 3.43 2.17 15.07
C LYS A 159 2.41 3.20 15.58
N ARG A 160 2.28 3.36 16.91
CA ARG A 160 1.36 4.33 17.51
C ARG A 160 1.71 5.77 17.12
N ILE A 161 3.00 6.15 17.25
CA ILE A 161 3.44 7.52 16.87
C ILE A 161 3.16 7.81 15.40
N LEU A 162 3.43 6.86 14.51
CA LEU A 162 3.21 7.05 13.07
C LEU A 162 1.72 7.15 12.73
N ARG A 163 0.85 6.38 13.42
CA ARG A 163 -0.61 6.54 13.29
C ARG A 163 -1.10 7.92 13.76
N GLU A 164 -0.58 8.41 14.88
CA GLU A 164 -0.92 9.73 15.39
C GLU A 164 -0.48 10.84 14.41
N LYS A 165 0.69 10.69 13.77
CA LYS A 165 1.16 11.62 12.74
C LYS A 165 0.30 11.55 11.48
N ASP A 166 0.01 10.35 10.96
CA ASP A 166 -0.87 10.15 9.81
C ASP A 166 -2.24 10.79 10.05
N GLN A 167 -2.82 10.59 11.24
CA GLN A 167 -4.11 11.20 11.58
C GLN A 167 -4.06 12.74 11.65
N LYS A 168 -2.98 13.32 12.16
CA LYS A 168 -2.79 14.78 12.18
C LYS A 168 -2.72 15.35 10.78
N LEU A 169 -1.93 14.75 9.90
CA LEU A 169 -1.80 15.19 8.51
C LEU A 169 -3.10 15.03 7.72
N ARG A 170 -3.85 13.95 7.95
CA ARG A 170 -5.20 13.80 7.36
C ARG A 170 -6.13 14.90 7.82
N ASN A 171 -6.16 15.22 9.12
CA ASN A 171 -7.00 16.30 9.64
C ASN A 171 -6.60 17.67 9.05
N GLU A 172 -5.32 17.89 8.81
CA GLU A 172 -4.82 19.09 8.13
C GLU A 172 -5.25 19.11 6.66
N LEU A 173 -5.11 18.00 5.95
CA LEU A 173 -5.60 17.84 4.59
C LEU A 173 -7.11 18.09 4.46
N ILE A 174 -7.91 17.54 5.40
CA ILE A 174 -9.35 17.77 5.45
C ILE A 174 -9.66 19.26 5.56
N LYS A 175 -8.98 19.96 6.46
CA LYS A 175 -9.19 21.41 6.65
C LYS A 175 -8.82 22.22 5.40
N LEU A 176 -7.73 21.86 4.72
CA LEU A 176 -7.34 22.50 3.47
C LEU A 176 -8.33 22.25 2.34
N LEU A 177 -8.84 21.01 2.22
CA LEU A 177 -9.82 20.65 1.21
C LEU A 177 -11.21 21.24 1.47
N ALA A 178 -11.58 21.40 2.75
CA ALA A 178 -12.86 22.02 3.15
C ALA A 178 -12.82 23.57 3.15
N ASN A 179 -11.68 24.19 2.85
CA ASN A 179 -11.55 25.64 2.80
C ASN A 179 -12.19 26.19 1.51
N ASP A 180 -12.63 27.46 1.54
CA ASP A 180 -13.34 28.17 0.46
C ASP A 180 -12.65 28.09 -0.93
N ASN A 181 -11.34 27.81 -0.96
CA ASN A 181 -10.57 27.66 -2.19
C ASN A 181 -10.83 26.35 -2.95
N TYR A 182 -11.37 25.31 -2.28
CA TYR A 182 -11.57 23.96 -2.86
C TYR A 182 -13.02 23.50 -2.83
N ASN A 183 -13.86 24.19 -2.07
CA ASN A 183 -15.31 24.02 -1.97
C ASN A 183 -15.83 22.56 -1.81
N PHE A 184 -15.00 21.67 -1.23
CA PHE A 184 -15.44 20.32 -0.90
C PHE A 184 -16.37 20.33 0.30
N ALA A 185 -17.46 19.57 0.21
CA ALA A 185 -18.26 19.30 1.40
C ALA A 185 -17.37 18.61 2.47
N PRO A 186 -17.57 18.92 3.78
CA PRO A 186 -16.71 18.35 4.84
C PRO A 186 -16.64 16.81 4.83
N GLU A 187 -17.71 16.13 4.41
CA GLU A 187 -17.77 14.67 4.29
C GLU A 187 -16.91 14.17 3.13
N ASP A 188 -16.93 14.86 1.97
CA ASP A 188 -16.12 14.52 0.80
C ASP A 188 -14.64 14.77 1.06
N ALA A 189 -14.29 15.87 1.72
CA ALA A 189 -12.93 16.19 2.14
C ALA A 189 -12.37 15.12 3.08
N LYS A 190 -13.20 14.63 4.03
CA LYS A 190 -12.84 13.55 4.94
C LYS A 190 -12.59 12.24 4.19
N GLN A 191 -13.50 11.83 3.31
CA GLN A 191 -13.34 10.64 2.49
C GLN A 191 -12.10 10.71 1.61
N LEU A 192 -11.83 11.87 0.99
CA LEU A 192 -10.65 12.08 0.17
C LEU A 192 -9.34 11.93 0.97
N ALA A 193 -9.30 12.45 2.19
CA ALA A 193 -8.13 12.35 3.04
C ALA A 193 -7.92 10.92 3.61
N GLU A 194 -9.01 10.19 3.87
CA GLU A 194 -8.97 8.81 4.33
C GLU A 194 -8.57 7.85 3.20
N TRP A 195 -8.95 8.17 1.98
CA TRP A 195 -8.76 7.32 0.79
C TRP A 195 -7.46 7.56 0.03
N ASN A 196 -6.66 8.50 0.43
CA ASN A 196 -5.39 8.77 -0.23
C ASN A 196 -4.37 7.66 0.14
N PRO A 197 -4.14 6.68 -0.77
CA PRO A 197 -3.25 5.55 -0.52
C PRO A 197 -1.78 5.96 -0.54
#